data_504407682d9451caed722c1ec2a83d7a
#
_entry.id   504407682d9451caed722c1ec2a83d7a
#
_cell.length_a   1.000
_cell.length_b   1.000
_cell.length_c   1.000
_cell.angle_alpha   90.00
_cell.angle_beta   90.00
_cell.angle_gamma   90.00
#
_symmetry.space_group_name_H-M   'P 1'
#
loop_
_entity.id
_entity.type
_entity.pdbx_description
1 polymer ?
#
loop_
_entity_poly.entity_id
_entity_poly.type
_entity_poly.pdbx_seq_one_letter_code
_entity_poly.pdbx_strand_id
1 'polypeptide(L)'
;IVIDYLQLIAGSGRGGENRQQEVSAISRSLKALARELEVPVIALSQLSRSVAQRQDKRPMMSDIRESGSIEQDADIVAFLYREDYYDREGENDGTIEIIIAKQRNGPVGDVKLAFVKEYNKFVNLEVRYDDAMA
;
A
#
# COMPACT_ATOMS: atom_id res chain seq x y z
N ILE A 1 -4.14 -7.97 -13.96
CA ILE A 1 -5.28 -7.07 -13.77
C ILE A 1 -4.93 -6.06 -12.68
N VAL A 2 -5.09 -4.77 -12.98
CA VAL A 2 -4.90 -3.68 -12.01
C VAL A 2 -6.23 -2.98 -11.78
N ILE A 3 -6.60 -2.80 -10.51
CA ILE A 3 -7.86 -2.18 -10.09
C ILE A 3 -7.55 -0.97 -9.22
N ASP A 4 -8.00 0.19 -9.66
CA ASP A 4 -7.85 1.46 -8.95
C ASP A 4 -9.25 2.03 -8.64
N TYR A 5 -9.69 2.03 -7.46
CA TYR A 5 -9.29 1.37 -6.20
C TYR A 5 -10.51 0.66 -5.60
N LEU A 6 -10.32 -0.26 -4.68
CA LEU A 6 -11.38 -1.17 -4.18
C LEU A 6 -12.63 -0.45 -3.67
N GLN A 7 -12.47 0.68 -3.02
CA GLN A 7 -13.57 1.43 -2.42
C GLN A 7 -14.50 2.08 -3.46
N LEU A 8 -14.06 2.20 -4.73
CA LEU A 8 -14.93 2.66 -5.82
C LEU A 8 -15.88 1.56 -6.30
N ILE A 9 -15.47 0.31 -6.21
CA ILE A 9 -16.30 -0.85 -6.57
C ILE A 9 -17.34 -1.10 -5.49
N ALA A 10 -16.95 -0.94 -4.22
CA ALA A 10 -17.86 -0.95 -3.11
C ALA A 10 -18.76 0.28 -3.23
N GLY A 11 -20.01 0.10 -3.62
CA GLY A 11 -20.96 1.18 -3.83
C GLY A 11 -21.05 2.16 -2.65
N SER A 12 -21.67 3.30 -2.87
CA SER A 12 -21.89 4.34 -1.86
C SER A 12 -22.93 3.96 -0.78
N GLY A 13 -22.89 2.70 -0.33
CA GLY A 13 -23.79 2.19 0.71
C GLY A 13 -23.75 3.03 1.98
N ARG A 14 -24.92 3.43 2.46
CA ARG A 14 -25.11 4.21 3.68
C ARG A 14 -24.85 3.33 4.90
N GLY A 15 -23.67 3.43 5.48
CA GLY A 15 -23.34 2.79 6.76
C GLY A 15 -21.98 2.08 6.77
N GLY A 16 -21.16 2.35 7.77
CA GLY A 16 -19.77 1.86 7.86
C GLY A 16 -19.67 0.33 7.88
N GLU A 17 -20.60 -0.37 8.52
CA GLU A 17 -20.59 -1.85 8.59
C GLU A 17 -20.86 -2.50 7.23
N ASN A 18 -21.82 -1.95 6.46
CA ASN A 18 -22.11 -2.47 5.11
C ASN A 18 -20.93 -2.29 4.18
N ARG A 19 -20.21 -1.18 4.29
CA ARG A 19 -19.03 -0.91 3.43
C ARG A 19 -17.90 -1.89 3.72
N GLN A 20 -17.64 -2.21 4.97
CA GLN A 20 -16.64 -3.18 5.36
C GLN A 20 -16.97 -4.59 4.83
N GLN A 21 -18.24 -4.99 4.92
CA GLN A 21 -18.71 -6.26 4.38
C GLN A 21 -18.61 -6.32 2.85
N GLU A 22 -18.95 -5.24 2.16
CA GLU A 22 -18.81 -5.13 0.71
C GLU A 22 -17.36 -5.25 0.25
N VAL A 23 -16.45 -4.53 0.90
CA VAL A 23 -15.01 -4.61 0.61
C VAL A 23 -14.48 -6.02 0.85
N SER A 24 -14.93 -6.67 1.92
CA SER A 24 -14.56 -8.07 2.20
C SER A 24 -15.06 -9.04 1.12
N ALA A 25 -16.29 -8.85 0.65
CA ALA A 25 -16.85 -9.66 -0.42
C ALA A 25 -16.09 -9.47 -1.74
N ILE A 26 -15.75 -8.22 -2.08
CA ILE A 26 -14.95 -7.90 -3.26
C ILE A 26 -13.56 -8.53 -3.17
N SER A 27 -12.91 -8.43 -2.03
CA SER A 27 -11.58 -9.02 -1.80
C SER A 27 -11.57 -10.52 -2.07
N ARG A 28 -12.56 -11.24 -1.53
CA ARG A 28 -12.72 -12.68 -1.78
C ARG A 28 -13.00 -13.01 -3.24
N SER A 29 -13.84 -12.21 -3.89
CA SER A 29 -14.17 -12.36 -5.32
C SER A 29 -12.94 -12.15 -6.19
N LEU A 30 -12.09 -11.18 -5.88
CA LEU A 30 -10.86 -10.94 -6.62
C LEU A 30 -9.84 -12.07 -6.44
N LYS A 31 -9.79 -12.66 -5.26
CA LYS A 31 -8.95 -13.85 -5.03
C LYS A 31 -9.42 -15.04 -5.85
N ALA A 32 -10.73 -15.27 -5.90
CA ALA A 32 -11.31 -16.31 -6.73
C ALA A 32 -11.06 -16.06 -8.23
N LEU A 33 -11.20 -14.82 -8.68
CA LEU A 33 -10.96 -14.42 -10.07
C LEU A 33 -9.49 -14.65 -10.48
N ALA A 34 -8.55 -14.26 -9.62
CA ALA A 34 -7.13 -14.47 -9.87
C ALA A 34 -6.79 -15.95 -10.06
N ARG A 35 -7.41 -16.82 -9.26
CA ARG A 35 -7.25 -18.27 -9.38
C ARG A 35 -7.91 -18.86 -10.62
N GLU A 36 -9.13 -18.42 -10.91
CA GLU A 36 -9.90 -18.90 -12.07
C GLU A 36 -9.21 -18.54 -13.39
N LEU A 37 -8.74 -17.32 -13.52
CA LEU A 37 -8.08 -16.82 -14.73
C LEU A 37 -6.58 -17.11 -14.76
N GLU A 38 -6.00 -17.61 -13.67
CA GLU A 38 -4.54 -17.83 -13.52
C GLU A 38 -3.72 -16.58 -13.85
N VAL A 39 -4.17 -15.41 -13.36
CA VAL A 39 -3.50 -14.12 -13.54
C VAL A 39 -3.26 -13.42 -12.21
N PRO A 40 -2.20 -12.62 -12.09
CA PRO A 40 -2.03 -11.74 -10.95
C PRO A 40 -3.08 -10.62 -10.97
N VAL A 41 -3.62 -10.32 -9.79
CA VAL A 41 -4.52 -9.18 -9.58
C VAL A 41 -3.87 -8.23 -8.58
N ILE A 42 -3.68 -6.98 -8.99
CA ILE A 42 -3.18 -5.89 -8.16
C ILE A 42 -4.35 -4.95 -7.88
N ALA A 43 -4.76 -4.88 -6.63
CA ALA A 43 -5.84 -4.00 -6.21
C ALA A 43 -5.29 -2.87 -5.33
N LEU A 44 -5.56 -1.64 -5.71
CA LEU A 44 -5.24 -0.48 -4.91
C LEU A 44 -6.32 -0.29 -3.83
N SER A 45 -5.91 0.11 -2.66
CA SER A 45 -6.80 0.37 -1.53
C SER A 45 -6.39 1.63 -0.79
N GLN A 46 -7.36 2.45 -0.43
CA GLN A 46 -7.11 3.58 0.45
C GLN A 46 -6.96 3.10 1.89
N LEU A 47 -6.06 3.75 2.62
CA LEU A 47 -5.92 3.56 4.05
C LEU A 47 -6.96 4.36 4.83
N SER A 48 -7.20 3.95 6.06
CA SER A 48 -8.01 4.73 7.01
C SER A 48 -7.42 6.14 7.20
N ARG A 49 -8.28 7.14 7.30
CA ARG A 49 -7.87 8.53 7.60
C ARG A 49 -7.24 8.68 8.98
N SER A 50 -7.43 7.73 9.87
CA SER A 50 -6.81 7.70 11.19
C SER A 50 -5.28 7.67 11.14
N VAL A 51 -4.69 7.16 10.05
CA VAL A 51 -3.24 7.19 9.83
C VAL A 51 -2.69 8.62 9.86
N ALA A 52 -3.40 9.57 9.23
CA ALA A 52 -2.99 10.98 9.17
C ALA A 52 -3.08 11.69 10.54
N GLN A 53 -3.82 11.13 11.48
CA GLN A 53 -4.01 11.67 12.83
C GLN A 53 -3.00 11.13 13.85
N ARG A 54 -2.28 10.06 13.51
CA ARG A 54 -1.26 9.49 14.38
C ARG A 54 0.01 10.33 14.37
N GLN A 55 0.77 10.23 15.46
CA GLN A 55 2.10 10.83 15.54
C GLN A 55 3.07 10.14 14.55
N ASP A 56 3.10 8.82 14.55
CA ASP A 56 3.77 8.03 13.53
C ASP A 56 2.78 7.71 12.40
N LYS A 57 2.99 8.33 11.24
CA LYS A 57 2.12 8.19 10.07
C LYS A 57 2.56 7.07 9.12
N ARG A 58 3.54 6.28 9.55
CA ARG A 58 3.98 5.11 8.80
C ARG A 58 2.89 4.05 8.75
N PRO A 59 2.44 3.61 7.56
CA PRO A 59 1.39 2.61 7.44
C PRO A 59 1.74 1.27 8.07
N MET A 60 0.74 0.62 8.64
CA MET A 60 0.86 -0.72 9.21
C MET A 60 -0.38 -1.57 8.91
N MET A 61 -0.32 -2.88 9.14
CA MET A 61 -1.40 -3.82 8.82
C MET A 61 -2.73 -3.46 9.49
N SER A 62 -2.70 -2.87 10.68
CA SER A 62 -3.93 -2.43 11.36
C SER A 62 -4.70 -1.36 10.59
N ASP A 63 -4.03 -0.59 9.74
CA ASP A 63 -4.65 0.46 8.93
C ASP A 63 -5.53 -0.10 7.80
N ILE A 64 -5.32 -1.35 7.43
CA ILE A 64 -6.11 -2.06 6.41
C ILE A 64 -7.19 -2.96 7.03
N ARG A 65 -7.17 -3.19 8.34
CA ARG A 65 -8.13 -4.05 9.04
C ARG A 65 -9.57 -3.54 8.94
N GLU A 66 -9.78 -2.24 8.86
CA GLU A 66 -11.10 -1.66 8.62
C GLU A 66 -11.67 -2.02 7.25
N SER A 67 -10.84 -2.55 6.36
CA SER A 67 -11.23 -3.03 5.05
C SER A 67 -11.56 -4.54 5.03
N GLY A 68 -11.82 -5.13 6.19
CA GLY A 68 -12.29 -6.51 6.32
C GLY A 68 -11.22 -7.57 6.06
N SER A 69 -11.53 -8.53 5.19
CA SER A 69 -10.70 -9.71 4.97
C SER A 69 -9.52 -9.51 4.01
N ILE A 70 -9.25 -8.27 3.55
CA ILE A 70 -8.14 -8.00 2.60
C ILE A 70 -6.82 -8.56 3.13
N GLU A 71 -6.54 -8.35 4.40
CA GLU A 71 -5.32 -8.87 5.04
C GLU A 71 -5.20 -10.39 4.91
N GLN A 72 -6.31 -11.11 4.98
CA GLN A 72 -6.34 -12.57 4.90
C GLN A 72 -6.27 -13.07 3.45
N ASP A 73 -6.98 -12.40 2.55
CA ASP A 73 -7.11 -12.83 1.15
C ASP A 73 -5.86 -12.51 0.32
N ALA A 74 -5.21 -11.38 0.57
CA ALA A 74 -4.05 -10.96 -0.19
C ALA A 74 -2.82 -11.86 0.06
N ASP A 75 -2.11 -12.22 -1.00
CA ASP A 75 -0.82 -12.89 -0.90
C ASP A 75 0.30 -11.92 -0.53
N ILE A 76 0.19 -10.70 -1.03
CA ILE A 76 1.13 -9.61 -0.76
C ILE A 76 0.33 -8.39 -0.34
N VAL A 77 0.77 -7.74 0.74
CA VAL A 77 0.29 -6.41 1.14
C VAL A 77 1.49 -5.49 1.17
N ALA A 78 1.44 -4.45 0.34
CA ALA A 78 2.47 -3.43 0.28
C ALA A 78 1.86 -2.05 0.51
N PHE A 79 2.50 -1.25 1.35
CA PHE A 79 2.13 0.14 1.59
C PHE A 79 3.09 1.07 0.86
N LEU A 80 2.56 2.17 0.36
CA LEU A 80 3.35 3.27 -0.17
C LEU A 80 3.40 4.38 0.88
N TYR A 81 4.61 4.80 1.22
CA TYR A 81 4.81 5.83 2.22
C TYR A 81 5.77 6.90 1.73
N ARG A 82 5.35 8.16 1.88
CA ARG A 82 6.16 9.35 1.61
C ARG A 82 6.13 10.24 2.83
N GLU A 83 7.25 10.43 3.47
CA GLU A 83 7.38 11.29 4.65
C GLU A 83 7.10 12.76 4.31
N ASP A 84 7.60 13.24 3.18
CA ASP A 84 7.42 14.61 2.71
C ASP A 84 5.96 14.99 2.40
N TYR A 85 5.09 14.02 2.24
CA TYR A 85 3.65 14.26 2.07
C TYR A 85 3.01 14.80 3.35
N TYR A 86 3.51 14.39 4.51
CA TYR A 86 2.98 14.79 5.81
C TYR A 86 3.78 15.92 6.45
N ASP A 87 5.07 15.99 6.21
CA ASP A 87 5.97 17.03 6.71
C ASP A 87 6.51 17.85 5.54
N ARG A 88 5.85 18.99 5.28
CA ARG A 88 6.22 19.89 4.19
C ARG A 88 7.41 20.79 4.52
N GLU A 89 7.73 20.95 5.80
CA GLU A 89 8.82 21.79 6.29
C GLU A 89 10.08 20.99 6.60
N GLY A 90 9.98 19.65 6.65
CA GLY A 90 11.12 18.77 6.83
C GLY A 90 12.06 18.71 5.64
N GLU A 91 13.26 18.23 5.85
CA GLU A 91 14.20 17.92 4.77
C GLU A 91 13.58 16.84 3.87
N ASN A 92 13.11 17.28 2.72
CA ASN A 92 12.54 16.41 1.71
C ASN A 92 13.68 15.71 0.97
N ASP A 93 13.94 14.48 1.33
CA ASP A 93 14.95 13.65 0.68
C ASP A 93 14.50 13.09 -0.67
N GLY A 94 13.25 13.35 -1.08
CA GLY A 94 12.69 12.85 -2.34
C GLY A 94 12.53 11.34 -2.38
N THR A 95 12.50 10.67 -1.22
CA THR A 95 12.33 9.22 -1.17
C THR A 95 10.88 8.79 -1.00
N ILE A 96 10.57 7.63 -1.52
CA ILE A 96 9.34 6.89 -1.24
C ILE A 96 9.72 5.50 -0.74
N GLU A 97 8.99 5.01 0.24
CA GLU A 97 9.15 3.66 0.74
C GLU A 97 8.01 2.76 0.28
N ILE A 98 8.37 1.57 -0.17
CA ILE A 98 7.44 0.47 -0.39
C ILE A 98 7.60 -0.50 0.77
N ILE A 99 6.62 -0.52 1.65
CA ILE A 99 6.64 -1.34 2.86
C ILE A 99 5.90 -2.64 2.57
N ILE A 100 6.62 -3.74 2.42
CA ILE A 100 6.04 -5.06 2.22
C ILE A 100 5.70 -5.63 3.59
N ALA A 101 4.44 -5.47 4.00
CA ALA A 101 3.97 -5.85 5.33
C ALA A 101 3.50 -7.31 5.40
N LYS A 102 3.13 -7.88 4.27
CA LYS A 102 2.78 -9.30 4.13
C LYS A 102 3.30 -9.84 2.80
N GLN A 103 3.89 -11.02 2.84
CA GLN A 103 4.30 -11.76 1.64
C GLN A 103 4.30 -13.26 1.95
N ARG A 104 3.39 -14.02 1.34
CA ARG A 104 3.26 -15.47 1.64
C ARG A 104 4.49 -16.27 1.25
N ASN A 105 5.08 -15.96 0.11
CA ASN A 105 6.18 -16.73 -0.48
C ASN A 105 7.51 -15.99 -0.46
N GLY A 106 7.69 -15.04 0.44
CA GLY A 106 8.91 -14.27 0.55
C GLY A 106 9.01 -13.48 1.85
N PRO A 107 10.12 -12.78 2.07
CA PRO A 107 10.32 -11.98 3.27
C PRO A 107 9.50 -10.69 3.24
N VAL A 108 9.16 -10.18 4.41
CA VAL A 108 8.70 -8.81 4.58
C VAL A 108 9.90 -7.88 4.66
N GLY A 109 9.69 -6.60 4.38
CA GLY A 109 10.76 -5.61 4.42
C GLY A 109 10.37 -4.34 3.70
N ASP A 110 11.31 -3.40 3.64
CA ASP A 110 11.10 -2.09 3.06
C ASP A 110 12.04 -1.87 1.89
N VAL A 111 11.52 -1.28 0.82
CA VAL A 111 12.29 -0.87 -0.35
C VAL A 111 12.18 0.64 -0.49
N LYS A 112 13.32 1.33 -0.53
CA LYS A 112 13.38 2.77 -0.78
C LYS A 112 13.66 3.05 -2.24
N LEU A 113 12.89 3.99 -2.81
CA LEU A 113 13.08 4.50 -4.15
C LEU A 113 13.19 6.03 -4.11
N ALA A 114 13.87 6.60 -5.08
CA ALA A 114 13.81 8.04 -5.29
C ALA A 114 12.56 8.39 -6.12
N PHE A 115 11.88 9.47 -5.72
CA PHE A 115 10.71 10.00 -6.41
C PHE A 115 11.03 11.37 -7.01
N VAL A 116 11.05 11.43 -8.34
CA VAL A 116 11.28 12.66 -9.08
C VAL A 116 9.93 13.31 -9.36
N LYS A 117 9.54 14.27 -8.52
CA LYS A 117 8.21 14.89 -8.52
C LYS A 117 7.87 15.55 -9.86
N GLU A 118 8.83 16.24 -10.46
CA GLU A 118 8.67 16.99 -11.71
C GLU A 118 8.23 16.12 -12.87
N TYR A 119 8.60 14.84 -12.83
CA TYR A 119 8.29 13.86 -13.88
C TYR A 119 7.35 12.76 -13.42
N ASN A 120 6.89 12.82 -12.17
CA ASN A 120 6.10 11.75 -11.54
C ASN A 120 6.73 10.36 -11.74
N LYS A 121 8.05 10.28 -11.55
CA LYS A 121 8.87 9.12 -11.88
C LYS A 121 9.53 8.53 -10.65
N PHE A 122 9.50 7.21 -10.57
CA PHE A 122 10.25 6.45 -9.57
C PHE A 122 11.53 5.92 -10.20
N VAL A 123 12.63 6.05 -9.48
CA VAL A 123 13.94 5.55 -9.90
C VAL A 123 14.60 4.83 -8.73
N ASN A 124 15.52 3.93 -9.03
CA ASN A 124 16.30 3.28 -8.00
C ASN A 124 17.10 4.30 -7.20
N LEU A 125 17.12 4.11 -5.89
CA LEU A 125 17.98 4.90 -5.01
C LEU A 125 19.42 4.43 -5.21
N GLU A 126 20.29 5.33 -5.66
CA GLU A 126 21.71 5.05 -5.78
C GLU A 126 22.33 5.07 -4.37
N VAL A 127 22.68 3.90 -3.87
CA VAL A 127 23.49 3.78 -2.66
C VAL A 127 24.94 3.90 -3.10
N ARG A 128 25.52 5.09 -2.93
CA ARG A 128 26.98 5.20 -3.00
C ARG A 128 27.53 4.51 -1.77
N TYR A 129 28.13 3.36 -1.97
CA TYR A 129 29.10 2.86 -1.01
C TYR A 129 30.29 3.81 -1.09
N ASP A 130 30.38 4.73 -0.14
CA ASP A 130 31.66 5.41 0.07
C ASP A 130 32.68 4.32 0.34
N ASP A 131 33.69 4.25 -0.49
CA ASP A 131 34.90 3.44 -0.31
C ASP A 131 35.67 3.93 0.96
N ALA A 132 35.01 3.98 2.08
CA ALA A 132 35.58 4.37 3.36
C ALA A 132 36.21 3.15 4.06
N MET A 133 36.61 2.13 3.31
CA MET A 133 37.43 1.01 3.78
C MET A 133 38.55 0.74 2.78
N ALA A 134 39.36 1.72 2.59
CA ALA A 134 40.73 1.47 2.12
C ALA A 134 41.65 1.38 3.30
#